data_34f7f4fb6ab0b5d78fd23700d4cd3e79
#
_entry.id   34f7f4fb6ab0b5d78fd23700d4cd3e79
#
_cell.length_a   1.000
_cell.length_b   1.000
_cell.length_c   1.000
_cell.angle_alpha   90.00
_cell.angle_beta   90.00
_cell.angle_gamma   90.00
#
_symmetry.space_group_name_H-M   'P 1'
#
loop_
_entity.id
_entity.type
_entity.pdbx_description
1 polymer ?
#
loop_
_entity_poly.entity_id
_entity_poly.type
_entity_poly.pdbx_seq_one_letter_code
_entity_poly.pdbx_strand_id
1 'polypeptide(L)'
;MTGSRSPIPVAELRILGEYRGLLFVDKPAGLQTEPDARTTDTLLSRLATQLREPLSRLHALSRLDTGVSGVVTLGLSPDARRMVQGWRELGRFRRRYLGLATSALNATSSTSSTSSTSIGAWSESIGRASGSLRTVGGRNPESAHTDYARVASAALARATPSTLHLLALAPLTGRTHQLRVHCTAHGLPLLGDRAYGGASRFISDSGAVTALDRIALHAAWVELPLSAPFRIESPTPAFLLDIWRAFAGDATAFEQARRLAISSAELPSPSTDATDLD
;
A
#
# COMPACT_ATOMS: atom_id res chain seq x y z
N MET A 1 21.82 4.36 38.42
CA MET A 1 22.49 3.68 37.29
C MET A 1 21.54 3.68 36.10
N THR A 2 21.70 4.66 35.22
CA THR A 2 20.91 4.80 34.01
C THR A 2 21.51 3.90 32.93
N GLY A 3 20.86 2.78 32.68
CA GLY A 3 21.26 1.85 31.64
C GLY A 3 21.11 2.51 30.25
N SER A 4 22.23 2.89 29.68
CA SER A 4 22.33 3.28 28.27
C SER A 4 21.90 2.09 27.40
N ARG A 5 20.69 2.15 26.86
CA ARG A 5 20.31 1.24 25.77
C ARG A 5 21.20 1.59 24.58
N SER A 6 22.06 0.67 24.19
CA SER A 6 22.80 0.78 22.94
C SER A 6 21.80 1.03 21.79
N PRO A 7 22.07 2.00 20.91
CA PRO A 7 21.19 2.23 19.78
C PRO A 7 21.12 0.95 18.95
N ILE A 8 19.90 0.46 18.69
CA ILE A 8 19.67 -0.64 17.77
C ILE A 8 20.29 -0.22 16.45
N PRO A 9 21.15 -1.04 15.82
CA PRO A 9 21.73 -0.70 14.53
C PRO A 9 20.58 -0.37 13.58
N VAL A 10 20.55 0.85 13.08
CA VAL A 10 19.54 1.27 12.11
C VAL A 10 19.84 0.51 10.83
N ALA A 11 19.04 -0.52 10.54
CA ALA A 11 19.19 -1.28 9.31
C ALA A 11 19.13 -0.32 8.14
N GLU A 12 20.07 -0.46 7.22
CA GLU A 12 20.14 0.35 6.01
C GLU A 12 18.85 0.21 5.20
N LEU A 13 18.31 1.34 4.75
CA LEU A 13 17.09 1.36 3.94
C LEU A 13 17.43 0.87 2.52
N ARG A 14 16.65 -0.07 2.03
CA ARG A 14 16.85 -0.63 0.71
C ARG A 14 16.41 0.36 -0.37
N ILE A 15 17.36 0.79 -1.20
CA ILE A 15 17.08 1.53 -2.43
C ILE A 15 16.68 0.53 -3.51
N LEU A 16 15.53 0.73 -4.13
CA LEU A 16 14.97 -0.13 -5.16
C LEU A 16 15.36 0.32 -6.58
N GLY A 17 15.70 1.59 -6.75
CA GLY A 17 16.15 2.15 -8.00
C GLY A 17 16.13 3.67 -8.02
N GLU A 18 16.65 4.22 -9.10
CA GLU A 18 16.72 5.66 -9.36
C GLU A 18 16.35 5.96 -10.82
N TYR A 19 15.70 7.11 -11.05
CA TYR A 19 15.38 7.57 -12.38
C TYR A 19 15.23 9.09 -12.43
N ARG A 20 16.08 9.80 -13.19
CA ARG A 20 16.01 11.27 -13.42
C ARG A 20 15.73 12.08 -12.15
N GLY A 21 16.49 11.82 -11.09
CA GLY A 21 16.31 12.50 -9.80
C GLY A 21 15.12 11.99 -8.96
N LEU A 22 14.49 10.91 -9.37
CA LEU A 22 13.59 10.11 -8.53
C LEU A 22 14.39 9.03 -7.82
N LEU A 23 14.08 8.82 -6.55
CA LEU A 23 14.61 7.73 -5.74
C LEU A 23 13.44 6.87 -5.27
N PHE A 24 13.57 5.55 -5.41
CA PHE A 24 12.58 4.59 -4.97
C PHE A 24 13.14 3.76 -3.83
N VAL A 25 12.43 3.74 -2.70
CA VAL A 25 12.92 3.14 -1.47
C VAL A 25 11.89 2.16 -0.94
N ASP A 26 12.36 1.03 -0.43
CA ASP A 26 11.53 0.05 0.27
C ASP A 26 11.35 0.47 1.73
N LYS A 27 10.21 1.08 2.04
CA LYS A 27 9.89 1.50 3.39
C LYS A 27 9.46 0.30 4.24
N PRO A 28 10.11 -0.01 5.36
CA PRO A 28 9.60 -1.00 6.29
C PRO A 28 8.30 -0.52 6.95
N ALA A 29 7.48 -1.45 7.41
CA ALA A 29 6.37 -1.13 8.31
C ALA A 29 6.91 -0.66 9.67
N GLY A 30 6.12 0.13 10.38
CA GLY A 30 6.51 0.72 11.66
C GLY A 30 7.27 2.04 11.52
N LEU A 31 7.78 2.37 10.36
CA LEU A 31 8.51 3.62 10.09
C LEU A 31 7.57 4.66 9.44
N GLN A 32 7.52 5.88 9.98
CA GLN A 32 6.81 6.99 9.38
C GLN A 32 7.57 7.50 8.14
N THR A 33 6.86 8.02 7.12
CA THR A 33 7.51 8.52 5.90
C THR A 33 8.25 9.83 6.13
N GLU A 34 7.58 10.81 6.72
CA GLU A 34 8.08 12.18 6.92
C GLU A 34 8.07 12.56 8.40
N PRO A 35 8.97 13.43 8.87
CA PRO A 35 8.95 13.91 10.25
C PRO A 35 7.71 14.77 10.52
N ASP A 36 7.26 14.73 11.77
CA ASP A 36 6.23 15.60 12.31
C ASP A 36 6.64 16.10 13.71
N ALA A 37 5.72 16.78 14.42
CA ALA A 37 5.98 17.29 15.76
C ALA A 37 6.22 16.18 16.82
N ARG A 38 5.90 14.92 16.53
CA ARG A 38 5.96 13.79 17.46
C ARG A 38 7.14 12.86 17.23
N THR A 39 7.59 12.76 15.99
CA THR A 39 8.73 11.90 15.63
C THR A 39 9.61 12.52 14.56
N THR A 40 10.91 12.43 14.81
CA THR A 40 11.96 12.83 13.87
C THR A 40 12.65 11.62 13.24
N ASP A 41 12.49 10.42 13.81
CA ASP A 41 13.00 9.17 13.25
C ASP A 41 12.03 8.65 12.17
N THR A 42 12.32 8.94 10.93
CA THR A 42 11.46 8.69 9.77
C THR A 42 12.25 8.15 8.59
N LEU A 43 11.52 7.71 7.54
CA LEU A 43 12.16 7.28 6.30
C LEU A 43 13.08 8.38 5.75
N LEU A 44 12.59 9.63 5.68
CA LEU A 44 13.38 10.73 5.13
C LEU A 44 14.61 11.05 5.98
N SER A 45 14.49 11.09 7.32
CA SER A 45 15.64 11.40 8.18
C SER A 45 16.71 10.30 8.14
N ARG A 46 16.30 9.04 8.10
CA ARG A 46 17.24 7.91 7.95
C ARG A 46 17.93 7.92 6.60
N LEU A 47 17.20 8.20 5.51
CA LEU A 47 17.77 8.33 4.17
C LEU A 47 18.72 9.51 4.06
N ALA A 48 18.40 10.66 4.64
CA ALA A 48 19.29 11.81 4.68
C ALA A 48 20.65 11.44 5.29
N THR A 49 20.63 10.70 6.39
CA THR A 49 21.85 10.18 7.02
C THR A 49 22.58 9.16 6.14
N GLN A 50 21.86 8.17 5.60
CA GLN A 50 22.42 7.10 4.76
C GLN A 50 23.08 7.64 3.49
N LEU A 51 22.42 8.60 2.82
CA LEU A 51 22.88 9.22 1.57
C LEU A 51 23.88 10.37 1.81
N ARG A 52 24.08 10.80 3.06
CA ARG A 52 24.86 11.97 3.45
C ARG A 52 24.37 13.26 2.77
N GLU A 53 23.05 13.35 2.63
CA GLU A 53 22.36 14.48 2.02
C GLU A 53 21.56 15.27 3.05
N PRO A 54 21.42 16.59 2.91
CA PRO A 54 20.55 17.35 3.80
C PRO A 54 19.08 16.94 3.60
N LEU A 55 18.33 16.85 4.70
CA LEU A 55 16.92 16.45 4.68
C LEU A 55 16.08 17.32 3.72
N SER A 56 16.45 18.59 3.55
CA SER A 56 15.77 19.52 2.65
C SER A 56 15.86 19.17 1.16
N ARG A 57 16.75 18.27 0.77
CA ARG A 57 16.83 17.74 -0.60
C ARG A 57 15.89 16.56 -0.86
N LEU A 58 15.39 15.93 0.18
CA LEU A 58 14.55 14.74 0.07
C LEU A 58 13.08 15.13 0.19
N HIS A 59 12.30 14.90 -0.86
CA HIS A 59 10.87 15.22 -0.88
C HIS A 59 10.05 13.96 -1.15
N ALA A 60 9.17 13.58 -0.21
CA ALA A 60 8.29 12.47 -0.43
C ALA A 60 7.23 12.80 -1.50
N LEU A 61 7.32 12.12 -2.63
CA LEU A 61 6.33 12.22 -3.71
C LEU A 61 5.19 11.21 -3.51
N SER A 62 5.41 10.15 -2.76
CA SER A 62 4.36 9.29 -2.23
C SER A 62 4.59 9.04 -0.75
N ARG A 63 3.52 8.85 -0.01
CA ARG A 63 3.59 8.54 1.43
C ARG A 63 2.87 7.24 1.69
N LEU A 64 3.40 6.48 2.63
CA LEU A 64 2.75 5.30 3.19
C LEU A 64 2.49 5.55 4.67
N ASP A 65 1.38 5.05 5.16
CA ASP A 65 1.07 5.06 6.58
C ASP A 65 2.14 4.29 7.36
N THR A 66 2.32 4.59 8.64
CA THR A 66 3.36 3.98 9.48
C THR A 66 3.30 2.45 9.44
N GLY A 67 2.11 1.85 9.56
CA GLY A 67 1.91 0.40 9.54
C GLY A 67 2.02 -0.26 8.15
N VAL A 68 2.22 0.51 7.08
CA VAL A 68 2.27 0.02 5.68
C VAL A 68 3.71 -0.02 5.20
N SER A 69 4.08 -1.05 4.43
CA SER A 69 5.42 -1.20 3.83
C SER A 69 5.40 -1.07 2.31
N GLY A 70 6.59 -0.99 1.70
CA GLY A 70 6.79 -1.06 0.25
C GLY A 70 7.30 0.22 -0.38
N VAL A 71 7.12 0.36 -1.69
CA VAL A 71 7.74 1.41 -2.49
C VAL A 71 7.26 2.81 -2.08
N VAL A 72 8.19 3.66 -1.68
CA VAL A 72 8.03 5.10 -1.54
C VAL A 72 8.85 5.79 -2.63
N THR A 73 8.24 6.74 -3.34
CA THR A 73 8.90 7.56 -4.35
C THR A 73 9.29 8.89 -3.75
N LEU A 74 10.55 9.26 -3.90
CA LEU A 74 11.11 10.53 -3.46
C LEU A 74 11.61 11.34 -4.67
N GLY A 75 11.55 12.65 -4.58
CA GLY A 75 12.15 13.58 -5.52
C GLY A 75 13.37 14.22 -4.90
N LEU A 76 14.50 14.16 -5.60
CA LEU A 76 15.77 14.76 -5.20
C LEU A 76 15.98 16.15 -5.86
N SER A 77 15.10 16.53 -6.76
CA SER A 77 15.17 17.81 -7.49
C SER A 77 13.77 18.40 -7.75
N PRO A 78 13.68 19.71 -8.02
CA PRO A 78 12.41 20.33 -8.45
C PRO A 78 11.86 19.72 -9.74
N ASP A 79 12.72 19.34 -10.68
CA ASP A 79 12.32 18.74 -11.96
C ASP A 79 11.67 17.36 -11.77
N ALA A 80 12.27 16.52 -10.92
CA ALA A 80 11.70 15.23 -10.56
C ALA A 80 10.30 15.39 -9.94
N ARG A 81 10.10 16.42 -9.12
CA ARG A 81 8.78 16.73 -8.53
C ARG A 81 7.77 17.14 -9.59
N ARG A 82 8.14 18.05 -10.50
CA ARG A 82 7.27 18.50 -11.61
C ARG A 82 6.90 17.33 -12.54
N MET A 83 7.87 16.49 -12.85
CA MET A 83 7.66 15.31 -13.68
C MET A 83 6.59 14.36 -13.09
N VAL A 84 6.70 14.00 -11.81
CA VAL A 84 5.69 13.14 -11.15
C VAL A 84 4.35 13.85 -11.02
N GLN A 85 4.33 15.16 -10.79
CA GLN A 85 3.10 15.94 -10.75
C GLN A 85 2.37 15.86 -12.10
N GLY A 86 3.07 16.08 -13.20
CA GLY A 86 2.49 15.95 -14.55
C GLY A 86 1.98 14.54 -14.84
N TRP A 87 2.72 13.49 -14.43
CA TRP A 87 2.24 12.12 -14.56
C TRP A 87 0.97 11.83 -13.75
N ARG A 88 0.81 12.45 -12.59
CA ARG A 88 -0.41 12.32 -11.77
C ARG A 88 -1.59 13.00 -12.40
N GLU A 89 -1.41 14.21 -12.92
CA GLU A 89 -2.46 14.97 -13.61
C GLU A 89 -2.99 14.22 -14.83
N LEU A 90 -2.11 13.48 -15.52
CA LEU A 90 -2.45 12.63 -16.64
C LEU A 90 -2.94 11.22 -16.22
N GLY A 91 -3.04 10.91 -14.90
CA GLY A 91 -3.40 9.58 -14.42
C GLY A 91 -2.39 8.49 -14.77
N ARG A 92 -1.15 8.88 -15.12
CA ARG A 92 -0.10 7.96 -15.59
C ARG A 92 0.87 7.48 -14.51
N PHE A 93 0.88 8.10 -13.33
CA PHE A 93 1.68 7.64 -12.18
C PHE A 93 0.94 6.52 -11.45
N ARG A 94 1.22 5.28 -11.81
CA ARG A 94 0.48 4.11 -11.34
C ARG A 94 1.16 3.46 -10.15
N ARG A 95 0.38 3.14 -9.13
CA ARG A 95 0.81 2.45 -7.92
C ARG A 95 -0.03 1.21 -7.72
N ARG A 96 0.59 0.16 -7.23
CA ARG A 96 -0.08 -1.10 -6.92
C ARG A 96 0.23 -1.53 -5.51
N TYR A 97 -0.80 -2.04 -4.86
CA TYR A 97 -0.72 -2.53 -3.50
C TYR A 97 -1.25 -3.95 -3.44
N LEU A 98 -0.66 -4.74 -2.55
CA LEU A 98 -1.18 -6.04 -2.15
C LEU A 98 -1.66 -5.94 -0.70
N GLY A 99 -2.83 -6.46 -0.42
CA GLY A 99 -3.41 -6.42 0.91
C GLY A 99 -4.10 -7.73 1.28
N LEU A 100 -4.10 -8.05 2.57
CA LEU A 100 -4.91 -9.10 3.12
C LEU A 100 -6.06 -8.49 3.92
N ALA A 101 -7.28 -8.87 3.55
CA ALA A 101 -8.50 -8.38 4.17
C ALA A 101 -9.36 -9.54 4.67
N THR A 102 -10.21 -9.26 5.64
CA THR A 102 -11.20 -10.22 6.13
C THR A 102 -12.60 -9.75 5.72
N SER A 103 -13.55 -10.65 5.60
CA SER A 103 -14.96 -10.26 5.50
C SER A 103 -15.40 -9.59 6.80
N ALA A 104 -16.20 -8.52 6.73
CA ALA A 104 -16.85 -7.97 7.92
C ALA A 104 -17.75 -9.04 8.55
N LEU A 105 -17.77 -9.09 9.89
CA LEU A 105 -18.47 -10.13 10.69
C LEU A 105 -19.97 -10.29 10.32
N ASN A 106 -20.57 -9.31 9.69
CA ASN A 106 -21.98 -9.30 9.30
C ASN A 106 -22.21 -9.53 7.79
N ALA A 107 -21.17 -9.81 7.02
CA ALA A 107 -21.36 -10.15 5.62
C ALA A 107 -21.89 -11.60 5.55
N THR A 108 -23.17 -11.75 5.30
CA THR A 108 -23.80 -13.03 4.91
C THR A 108 -23.23 -13.43 3.54
N SER A 109 -22.01 -13.92 3.53
CA SER A 109 -21.41 -14.50 2.34
C SER A 109 -21.91 -15.92 2.22
N SER A 110 -22.72 -16.17 1.21
CA SER A 110 -22.91 -17.51 0.68
C SER A 110 -21.52 -18.14 0.47
N THR A 111 -21.23 -19.16 1.24
CA THR A 111 -20.04 -19.99 1.15
C THR A 111 -20.02 -20.71 -0.19
N SER A 112 -19.58 -20.06 -1.23
CA SER A 112 -19.04 -20.72 -2.40
C SER A 112 -17.55 -20.40 -2.47
N SER A 113 -16.74 -21.41 -2.18
CA SER A 113 -15.30 -21.43 -2.43
C SER A 113 -15.04 -21.42 -3.95
N THR A 114 -15.43 -20.36 -4.62
CA THR A 114 -15.09 -20.14 -6.02
C THR A 114 -13.88 -19.24 -6.07
N SER A 115 -12.80 -19.79 -6.57
CA SER A 115 -11.52 -19.11 -6.90
C SER A 115 -11.68 -18.09 -8.05
N SER A 116 -12.83 -17.46 -8.20
CA SER A 116 -13.03 -16.46 -9.24
C SER A 116 -12.49 -15.11 -8.79
N THR A 117 -11.52 -14.60 -9.54
CA THR A 117 -11.07 -13.22 -9.42
C THR A 117 -12.24 -12.29 -9.69
N SER A 118 -12.54 -11.38 -8.77
CA SER A 118 -13.51 -10.30 -8.98
C SER A 118 -12.79 -8.96 -9.08
N ILE A 119 -13.09 -8.20 -10.13
CA ILE A 119 -12.49 -6.89 -10.40
C ILE A 119 -13.59 -5.83 -10.30
N GLY A 120 -13.25 -4.66 -9.79
CA GLY A 120 -14.15 -3.53 -9.68
C GLY A 120 -13.43 -2.23 -9.33
N ALA A 121 -14.21 -1.20 -9.06
CA ALA A 121 -13.70 0.10 -8.65
C ALA A 121 -14.55 0.69 -7.52
N TRP A 122 -13.90 1.47 -6.67
CA TRP A 122 -14.49 2.26 -5.60
C TRP A 122 -14.22 3.74 -5.88
N SER A 123 -15.27 4.56 -5.89
CA SER A 123 -15.19 5.98 -6.31
C SER A 123 -15.78 6.94 -5.28
N GLU A 124 -15.98 6.50 -4.05
CA GLU A 124 -16.53 7.33 -3.00
C GLU A 124 -15.55 8.38 -2.53
N SER A 125 -16.01 9.61 -2.39
CA SER A 125 -15.22 10.70 -1.81
C SER A 125 -14.87 10.42 -0.35
N ILE A 126 -13.68 10.83 0.06
CA ILE A 126 -13.14 10.60 1.41
C ILE A 126 -12.95 11.94 2.11
N GLY A 127 -13.53 12.07 3.30
CA GLY A 127 -13.41 13.24 4.14
C GLY A 127 -12.90 12.94 5.54
N ARG A 128 -12.81 13.98 6.36
CA ARG A 128 -12.37 13.87 7.76
C ARG A 128 -13.48 13.26 8.62
N ALA A 129 -13.11 12.31 9.44
CA ALA A 129 -13.91 11.79 10.55
C ALA A 129 -13.44 12.42 11.88
N SER A 130 -13.36 11.64 12.96
CA SER A 130 -12.83 12.09 14.25
C SER A 130 -11.30 11.99 14.28
N GLY A 131 -10.64 12.98 14.88
CA GLY A 131 -9.18 13.01 14.99
C GLY A 131 -8.47 12.95 13.64
N SER A 132 -7.53 12.01 13.49
CA SER A 132 -6.79 11.76 12.25
C SER A 132 -7.51 10.81 11.28
N LEU A 133 -8.65 10.24 11.68
CA LEU A 133 -9.38 9.26 10.89
C LEU A 133 -10.06 9.91 9.68
N ARG A 134 -10.37 9.07 8.69
CA ARG A 134 -11.08 9.40 7.47
C ARG A 134 -12.29 8.48 7.32
N THR A 135 -13.27 8.92 6.52
CA THR A 135 -14.45 8.10 6.20
C THR A 135 -14.97 8.46 4.82
N VAL A 136 -15.70 7.56 4.22
CA VAL A 136 -16.50 7.88 3.02
C VAL A 136 -17.48 9.01 3.36
N GLY A 137 -17.59 10.00 2.49
CA GLY A 137 -18.27 11.26 2.78
C GLY A 137 -17.43 12.12 3.75
N GLY A 138 -17.77 12.12 5.01
CA GLY A 138 -17.03 12.87 6.05
C GLY A 138 -17.06 14.39 5.85
N ARG A 139 -16.23 15.12 6.60
CA ARG A 139 -16.10 16.59 6.45
C ARG A 139 -15.08 16.94 5.39
N ASN A 140 -15.41 17.92 4.54
CA ASN A 140 -14.58 18.36 3.40
C ASN A 140 -14.13 17.15 2.55
N PRO A 141 -15.07 16.43 1.93
CA PRO A 141 -14.76 15.23 1.19
C PRO A 141 -14.04 15.59 -0.12
N GLU A 142 -13.03 14.80 -0.46
CA GLU A 142 -12.31 14.89 -1.70
C GLU A 142 -12.55 13.62 -2.53
N SER A 143 -12.70 13.77 -3.86
CA SER A 143 -12.89 12.62 -4.73
C SER A 143 -11.73 11.63 -4.59
N ALA A 144 -12.08 10.35 -4.51
CA ALA A 144 -11.13 9.26 -4.41
C ALA A 144 -11.54 8.15 -5.35
N HIS A 145 -10.57 7.51 -5.99
CA HIS A 145 -10.82 6.38 -6.88
C HIS A 145 -9.78 5.29 -6.66
N THR A 146 -10.25 4.07 -6.49
CA THR A 146 -9.41 2.86 -6.31
C THR A 146 -9.97 1.74 -7.17
N ASP A 147 -9.20 1.30 -8.16
CA ASP A 147 -9.48 0.03 -8.82
C ASP A 147 -9.01 -1.12 -7.92
N TYR A 148 -9.72 -2.23 -7.91
CA TYR A 148 -9.36 -3.37 -7.08
C TYR A 148 -9.63 -4.69 -7.79
N ALA A 149 -8.91 -5.72 -7.35
CA ALA A 149 -9.26 -7.10 -7.60
C ALA A 149 -9.18 -7.89 -6.29
N ARG A 150 -10.20 -8.68 -6.01
CA ARG A 150 -10.09 -9.81 -5.07
C ARG A 150 -9.56 -10.99 -5.86
N VAL A 151 -8.27 -11.28 -5.67
CA VAL A 151 -7.52 -12.25 -6.49
C VAL A 151 -7.81 -13.67 -6.05
N ALA A 152 -7.83 -13.88 -4.74
CA ALA A 152 -8.05 -15.19 -4.15
C ALA A 152 -8.67 -15.05 -2.75
N SER A 153 -9.26 -16.13 -2.28
CA SER A 153 -9.76 -16.26 -0.91
C SER A 153 -9.27 -17.59 -0.32
N ALA A 154 -8.84 -17.53 0.93
CA ALA A 154 -8.45 -18.70 1.70
C ALA A 154 -9.34 -18.77 2.94
N ALA A 155 -9.81 -19.96 3.28
CA ALA A 155 -10.72 -20.18 4.40
C ALA A 155 -10.31 -21.39 5.23
N LEU A 156 -10.42 -21.24 6.55
CA LEU A 156 -10.22 -22.31 7.51
C LEU A 156 -11.44 -22.40 8.42
N ALA A 157 -11.98 -23.60 8.58
CA ALA A 157 -13.26 -23.79 9.26
C ALA A 157 -13.26 -23.35 10.73
N ARG A 158 -12.14 -23.47 11.42
CA ARG A 158 -11.99 -23.14 12.84
C ARG A 158 -11.18 -21.87 13.11
N ALA A 159 -10.66 -21.22 12.07
CA ALA A 159 -9.91 -19.99 12.23
C ALA A 159 -10.83 -18.79 12.52
N THR A 160 -10.29 -17.79 13.21
CA THR A 160 -10.97 -16.52 13.44
C THR A 160 -10.04 -15.34 13.08
N PRO A 161 -10.36 -14.53 12.07
CA PRO A 161 -11.50 -14.68 11.13
C PRO A 161 -11.39 -15.96 10.30
N SER A 162 -12.52 -16.49 9.83
CA SER A 162 -12.56 -17.76 9.09
C SER A 162 -12.15 -17.63 7.61
N THR A 163 -12.23 -16.44 7.04
CA THR A 163 -11.92 -16.18 5.63
C THR A 163 -10.97 -15.00 5.49
N LEU A 164 -9.97 -15.19 4.66
CA LEU A 164 -8.98 -14.19 4.29
C LEU A 164 -9.01 -13.98 2.77
N HIS A 165 -8.97 -12.72 2.34
CA HIS A 165 -8.97 -12.33 0.93
C HIS A 165 -7.65 -11.66 0.56
N LEU A 166 -7.04 -12.10 -0.54
CA LEU A 166 -5.93 -11.40 -1.16
C LEU A 166 -6.47 -10.36 -2.14
N LEU A 167 -6.16 -9.11 -1.86
CA LEU A 167 -6.54 -7.96 -2.67
C LEU A 167 -5.34 -7.41 -3.43
N ALA A 168 -5.55 -7.08 -4.69
CA ALA A 168 -4.69 -6.20 -5.47
C ALA A 168 -5.41 -4.86 -5.64
N LEU A 169 -4.77 -3.76 -5.26
CA LEU A 169 -5.37 -2.43 -5.18
C LEU A 169 -4.56 -1.42 -6.00
N ALA A 170 -5.27 -0.57 -6.74
CA ALA A 170 -4.70 0.40 -7.66
C ALA A 170 -5.34 1.78 -7.45
N PRO A 171 -4.86 2.59 -6.50
CA PRO A 171 -5.41 3.92 -6.28
C PRO A 171 -4.96 4.88 -7.40
N LEU A 172 -5.92 5.50 -8.09
CA LEU A 172 -5.67 6.58 -9.06
C LEU A 172 -5.46 7.91 -8.35
N THR A 173 -6.11 8.11 -7.21
CA THR A 173 -5.94 9.26 -6.32
C THR A 173 -5.03 8.91 -5.13
N GLY A 174 -4.71 9.87 -4.28
CA GLY A 174 -3.82 9.68 -3.13
C GLY A 174 -4.34 10.31 -1.84
N ARG A 175 -5.59 10.04 -1.47
CA ARG A 175 -6.16 10.61 -0.24
C ARG A 175 -5.61 9.90 1.01
N THR A 176 -5.55 10.62 2.10
CA THR A 176 -5.10 10.05 3.37
C THR A 176 -5.92 8.83 3.74
N HIS A 177 -5.27 7.72 4.05
CA HIS A 177 -5.89 6.42 4.40
C HIS A 177 -6.82 5.84 3.32
N GLN A 178 -6.73 6.28 2.06
CA GLN A 178 -7.70 5.95 1.00
C GLN A 178 -8.00 4.45 0.91
N LEU A 179 -6.99 3.61 0.75
CA LEU A 179 -7.19 2.15 0.59
C LEU A 179 -7.84 1.52 1.83
N ARG A 180 -7.45 1.98 3.01
CA ARG A 180 -7.98 1.51 4.30
C ARG A 180 -9.46 1.85 4.43
N VAL A 181 -9.83 3.09 4.09
CA VAL A 181 -11.23 3.58 4.12
C VAL A 181 -12.08 2.83 3.09
N HIS A 182 -11.64 2.75 1.84
CA HIS A 182 -12.39 2.05 0.80
C HIS A 182 -12.58 0.57 1.14
N CYS A 183 -11.53 -0.14 1.52
CA CYS A 183 -11.64 -1.55 1.93
C CYS A 183 -12.68 -1.74 3.05
N THR A 184 -12.63 -0.91 4.09
CA THR A 184 -13.57 -1.02 5.21
C THR A 184 -15.00 -0.68 4.79
N ALA A 185 -15.20 0.38 4.00
CA ALA A 185 -16.52 0.78 3.52
C ALA A 185 -17.20 -0.32 2.69
N HIS A 186 -16.40 -1.14 2.01
CA HIS A 186 -16.88 -2.27 1.21
C HIS A 186 -16.82 -3.63 1.93
N GLY A 187 -16.76 -3.62 3.26
CA GLY A 187 -16.83 -4.84 4.07
C GLY A 187 -15.59 -5.74 4.00
N LEU A 188 -14.45 -5.18 3.56
CA LEU A 188 -13.16 -5.86 3.42
C LEU A 188 -12.08 -5.17 4.28
N PRO A 189 -12.27 -4.98 5.62
CA PRO A 189 -11.28 -4.35 6.45
C PRO A 189 -9.94 -5.08 6.37
N LEU A 190 -8.86 -4.32 6.23
CA LEU A 190 -7.51 -4.87 6.13
C LEU A 190 -7.09 -5.49 7.45
N LEU A 191 -6.52 -6.68 7.39
CA LEU A 191 -6.04 -7.39 8.58
C LEU A 191 -4.93 -6.55 9.28
N GLY A 192 -5.01 -6.44 10.60
CA GLY A 192 -4.12 -5.60 11.41
C GLY A 192 -4.50 -4.11 11.48
N ASP A 193 -5.47 -3.66 10.70
CA ASP A 193 -5.90 -2.25 10.69
C ASP A 193 -6.93 -1.96 11.78
N ARG A 194 -6.47 -1.85 13.02
CA ARG A 194 -7.32 -1.61 14.19
C ARG A 194 -8.16 -0.33 14.08
N ALA A 195 -7.62 0.70 13.41
CA ALA A 195 -8.27 1.99 13.31
C ALA A 195 -9.50 1.97 12.38
N TYR A 196 -9.56 0.98 11.49
CA TYR A 196 -10.63 0.79 10.52
C TYR A 196 -11.31 -0.58 10.63
N GLY A 197 -11.34 -1.16 11.84
CA GLY A 197 -12.11 -2.38 12.12
C GLY A 197 -11.46 -3.68 11.65
N GLY A 198 -10.21 -3.64 11.20
CA GLY A 198 -9.46 -4.85 10.85
C GLY A 198 -9.09 -5.66 12.08
N ALA A 199 -9.18 -7.00 11.98
CA ALA A 199 -8.79 -7.90 13.06
C ALA A 199 -7.32 -7.70 13.43
N SER A 200 -7.03 -7.50 14.71
CA SER A 200 -5.68 -7.28 15.24
C SER A 200 -4.94 -8.57 15.60
N ARG A 201 -5.59 -9.69 15.43
CA ARG A 201 -5.06 -11.05 15.65
C ARG A 201 -5.85 -12.04 14.81
N PHE A 202 -5.25 -13.17 14.53
CA PHE A 202 -5.98 -14.31 14.03
C PHE A 202 -5.71 -15.55 14.91
N ILE A 203 -6.65 -16.47 14.89
CA ILE A 203 -6.56 -17.75 15.58
C ILE A 203 -6.56 -18.82 14.48
N SER A 204 -5.51 -19.64 14.42
CA SER A 204 -5.40 -20.74 13.45
C SER A 204 -6.34 -21.91 13.81
N ASP A 205 -6.49 -22.86 12.91
CA ASP A 205 -7.26 -24.09 13.17
C ASP A 205 -6.72 -24.92 14.37
N SER A 206 -5.43 -24.79 14.67
CA SER A 206 -4.80 -25.41 15.84
C SER A 206 -5.07 -24.66 17.16
N GLY A 207 -5.76 -23.50 17.11
CA GLY A 207 -5.98 -22.63 18.26
C GLY A 207 -4.84 -21.67 18.57
N ALA A 208 -3.76 -21.67 17.78
CA ALA A 208 -2.66 -20.74 17.99
C ALA A 208 -3.08 -19.29 17.68
N VAL A 209 -2.79 -18.38 18.60
CA VAL A 209 -3.11 -16.95 18.47
C VAL A 209 -1.90 -16.19 17.95
N THR A 210 -2.05 -15.50 16.82
CA THR A 210 -1.03 -14.61 16.26
C THR A 210 -1.52 -13.16 16.34
N ALA A 211 -0.83 -12.34 17.12
CA ALA A 211 -1.09 -10.90 17.17
C ALA A 211 -0.43 -10.19 15.98
N LEU A 212 -1.09 -9.14 15.50
CA LEU A 212 -0.66 -8.35 14.36
C LEU A 212 -0.27 -6.95 14.84
N ASP A 213 0.97 -6.56 14.58
CA ASP A 213 1.57 -5.28 14.96
C ASP A 213 1.56 -4.26 13.83
N ARG A 214 1.12 -4.67 12.63
CA ARG A 214 1.09 -3.86 11.42
C ARG A 214 -0.13 -4.14 10.55
N ILE A 215 -0.39 -3.22 9.61
CA ILE A 215 -1.46 -3.38 8.61
C ILE A 215 -0.97 -4.33 7.52
N ALA A 216 -1.78 -5.31 7.15
CA ALA A 216 -1.51 -6.23 6.06
C ALA A 216 -1.74 -5.56 4.70
N LEU A 217 -0.98 -4.48 4.46
CA LEU A 217 -0.96 -3.69 3.23
C LEU A 217 0.48 -3.38 2.83
N HIS A 218 0.77 -3.54 1.55
CA HIS A 218 2.11 -3.37 1.00
C HIS A 218 2.06 -2.70 -0.36
N ALA A 219 2.79 -1.60 -0.53
CA ALA A 219 2.98 -0.92 -1.81
C ALA A 219 3.95 -1.75 -2.66
N ALA A 220 3.40 -2.64 -3.47
CA ALA A 220 4.18 -3.68 -4.17
C ALA A 220 5.00 -3.13 -5.32
N TRP A 221 4.48 -2.13 -6.08
CA TRP A 221 5.25 -1.48 -7.14
C TRP A 221 4.69 -0.13 -7.56
N VAL A 222 5.55 0.61 -8.24
CA VAL A 222 5.22 1.82 -8.99
C VAL A 222 5.58 1.59 -10.46
N GLU A 223 4.70 1.99 -11.36
CA GLU A 223 4.93 1.96 -12.80
C GLU A 223 5.08 3.39 -13.32
N LEU A 224 6.18 3.63 -14.05
CA LEU A 224 6.47 4.92 -14.65
C LEU A 224 6.01 4.91 -16.11
N PRO A 225 5.41 6.01 -16.60
CA PRO A 225 4.86 6.11 -17.94
C PRO A 225 5.95 6.39 -18.98
N LEU A 226 6.89 5.49 -19.11
CA LEU A 226 7.95 5.55 -20.12
C LEU A 226 7.51 4.85 -21.42
N SER A 227 8.26 5.05 -22.51
CA SER A 227 8.01 4.40 -23.81
C SER A 227 7.95 2.87 -23.74
N ALA A 228 8.75 2.28 -22.86
CA ALA A 228 8.57 0.90 -22.38
C ALA A 228 8.15 0.96 -20.91
N PRO A 229 7.12 0.24 -20.48
CA PRO A 229 6.69 0.23 -19.09
C PRO A 229 7.86 -0.11 -18.15
N PHE A 230 8.21 0.82 -17.30
CA PHE A 230 9.28 0.65 -16.32
C PHE A 230 8.67 0.54 -14.94
N ARG A 231 8.88 -0.61 -14.31
CA ARG A 231 8.30 -0.93 -13.01
C ARG A 231 9.40 -1.04 -11.96
N ILE A 232 9.21 -0.32 -10.86
CA ILE A 232 10.01 -0.46 -9.65
C ILE A 232 9.21 -1.30 -8.66
N GLU A 233 9.77 -2.41 -8.23
CA GLU A 233 9.09 -3.38 -7.38
C GLU A 233 9.75 -3.52 -6.01
N SER A 234 8.91 -3.65 -4.98
CA SER A 234 9.31 -4.13 -3.66
C SER A 234 8.90 -5.61 -3.53
N PRO A 235 9.75 -6.48 -2.97
CA PRO A 235 9.41 -7.87 -2.73
C PRO A 235 8.21 -8.01 -1.81
N THR A 236 7.35 -9.00 -2.06
CA THR A 236 6.26 -9.31 -1.14
C THR A 236 6.84 -9.69 0.23
N PRO A 237 6.49 -8.98 1.30
CA PRO A 237 7.07 -9.24 2.62
C PRO A 237 6.62 -10.59 3.17
N ALA A 238 7.54 -11.29 3.84
CA ALA A 238 7.28 -12.58 4.47
C ALA A 238 6.02 -12.54 5.36
N PHE A 239 5.81 -11.45 6.07
CA PHE A 239 4.60 -11.21 6.88
C PHE A 239 3.29 -11.51 6.13
N LEU A 240 3.13 -11.06 4.88
CA LEU A 240 1.92 -11.33 4.10
C LEU A 240 1.87 -12.81 3.65
N LEU A 241 3.00 -13.35 3.22
CA LEU A 241 3.11 -14.73 2.77
C LEU A 241 2.82 -15.72 3.90
N ASP A 242 3.35 -15.47 5.09
CA ASP A 242 3.21 -16.35 6.24
C ASP A 242 1.76 -16.38 6.77
N ILE A 243 1.10 -15.19 6.83
CA ILE A 243 -0.32 -15.14 7.16
C ILE A 243 -1.14 -15.89 6.12
N TRP A 244 -0.87 -15.67 4.83
CA TRP A 244 -1.61 -16.31 3.75
C TRP A 244 -1.49 -17.83 3.80
N ARG A 245 -0.28 -18.36 4.01
CA ARG A 245 -0.01 -19.78 4.19
C ARG A 245 -0.69 -20.36 5.43
N ALA A 246 -0.73 -19.60 6.53
CA ALA A 246 -1.43 -20.01 7.75
C ALA A 246 -2.93 -20.22 7.53
N PHE A 247 -3.51 -19.64 6.48
CA PHE A 247 -4.87 -19.84 6.00
C PHE A 247 -4.97 -20.88 4.87
N ALA A 248 -3.95 -21.70 4.68
CA ALA A 248 -3.85 -22.66 3.57
C ALA A 248 -3.96 -22.00 2.18
N GLY A 249 -3.62 -20.72 2.07
CA GLY A 249 -3.60 -20.01 0.81
C GLY A 249 -2.40 -20.41 -0.06
N ASP A 250 -2.63 -20.56 -1.37
CA ASP A 250 -1.58 -20.86 -2.33
C ASP A 250 -0.71 -19.61 -2.58
N ALA A 251 0.60 -19.73 -2.44
CA ALA A 251 1.56 -18.65 -2.66
C ALA A 251 1.54 -18.12 -4.11
N THR A 252 1.14 -18.93 -5.08
CA THR A 252 1.00 -18.52 -6.50
C THR A 252 -0.03 -17.39 -6.68
N ALA A 253 -0.97 -17.23 -5.75
CA ALA A 253 -1.95 -16.15 -5.76
C ALA A 253 -1.27 -14.76 -5.70
N PHE A 254 -0.14 -14.60 -5.01
CA PHE A 254 0.62 -13.35 -4.99
C PHE A 254 1.24 -13.05 -6.35
N GLU A 255 1.76 -14.06 -7.05
CA GLU A 255 2.28 -13.90 -8.41
C GLU A 255 1.15 -13.55 -9.39
N GLN A 256 0.00 -14.18 -9.24
CA GLN A 256 -1.19 -13.84 -10.01
C GLN A 256 -1.60 -12.37 -9.75
N ALA A 257 -1.65 -11.94 -8.49
CA ALA A 257 -1.96 -10.57 -8.11
C ALA A 257 -0.99 -9.53 -8.70
N ARG A 258 0.30 -9.90 -8.80
CA ARG A 258 1.34 -9.05 -9.40
C ARG A 258 1.18 -8.90 -10.91
N ARG A 259 0.67 -9.92 -11.61
CA ARG A 259 0.50 -9.93 -13.07
C ARG A 259 -0.85 -9.39 -13.52
N LEU A 260 -1.82 -9.33 -12.62
CA LEU A 260 -3.18 -8.97 -12.97
C LEU A 260 -3.26 -7.51 -13.44
N ALA A 261 -3.80 -7.30 -14.62
CA ALA A 261 -4.17 -5.97 -15.08
C ALA A 261 -5.45 -5.53 -14.36
N ILE A 262 -5.31 -4.51 -13.51
CA ILE A 262 -6.44 -3.89 -12.83
C ILE A 262 -6.52 -2.46 -13.36
N SER A 263 -7.49 -2.17 -14.20
CA SER A 263 -7.77 -0.82 -14.66
C SER A 263 -9.21 -0.77 -15.13
N SER A 264 -9.99 0.15 -14.57
CA SER A 264 -11.32 0.50 -15.07
C SER A 264 -11.26 1.53 -16.20
N ALA A 265 -10.12 2.20 -16.38
CA ALA A 265 -9.93 3.17 -17.46
C ALA A 265 -9.15 2.51 -18.61
N GLU A 266 -9.78 2.41 -19.77
CA GLU A 266 -9.05 2.30 -21.03
C GLU A 266 -8.10 3.51 -21.12
N LEU A 267 -6.81 3.23 -21.26
CA LEU A 267 -5.84 4.29 -21.52
C LEU A 267 -6.24 4.98 -22.83
N PRO A 268 -6.32 6.30 -22.89
CA PRO A 268 -6.25 6.97 -24.19
C PRO A 268 -4.95 6.50 -24.82
N SER A 269 -5.06 5.98 -26.05
CA SER A 269 -3.92 5.61 -26.88
C SER A 269 -2.90 6.77 -26.85
N PRO A 270 -1.58 6.50 -26.79
CA PRO A 270 -0.61 7.56 -26.88
C PRO A 270 -0.90 8.36 -28.16
N SER A 271 -1.24 9.63 -28.01
CA SER A 271 -1.30 10.52 -29.16
C SER A 271 0.09 10.49 -29.80
N THR A 272 0.15 10.25 -31.09
CA THR A 272 1.36 10.20 -31.91
C THR A 272 2.09 11.56 -32.04
N ASP A 273 1.74 12.54 -31.19
CA ASP A 273 2.40 13.82 -31.13
C ASP A 273 3.41 13.86 -29.97
N ALA A 274 4.43 13.03 -30.09
CA ALA A 274 5.69 13.21 -29.37
C ALA A 274 6.75 13.63 -30.37
N THR A 275 6.58 14.83 -30.93
CA THR A 275 7.70 15.60 -31.49
C THR A 275 8.37 16.33 -30.35
N ASP A 276 9.63 15.99 -30.14
CA ASP A 276 10.71 16.78 -29.59
C ASP A 276 10.56 17.36 -28.17
N LEU A 277 11.17 16.66 -27.22
CA LEU A 277 11.95 17.31 -26.15
C LEU A 277 13.19 16.40 -25.91
N ASP A 278 14.23 16.68 -26.68
CA ASP A 278 15.62 16.31 -26.38
C ASP A 278 16.11 16.97 -25.08
#